data_aa8cc50e8f6a2c9b4b9565333e477656
#
_entry.id   aa8cc50e8f6a2c9b4b9565333e477656
#
_cell.length_a   1.000
_cell.length_b   1.000
_cell.length_c   1.000
_cell.angle_alpha   90.00
_cell.angle_beta   90.00
_cell.angle_gamma   90.00
#
_symmetry.space_group_name_H-M   'P 1'
#
loop_
_entity.id
_entity.type
_entity.pdbx_description
1 polymer ?
#
loop_
_entity_poly.entity_id
_entity_poly.type
_entity_poly.pdbx_seq_one_letter_code
_entity_poly.pdbx_strand_id
1 'polypeptide(L)'
;MSVTEISSPSEEPRTRKKRATPQGDNAIDAQWSPTKDLPDASLFALNFTQRALEVLYGSRDLAQIARWVTDDVYQAMQAKVEARTRKMSLLPTDVRGRIAHHFTLSHVTIGNPREGVVEACVVVRGAHRIRAAALRLEGYDRRWRATSFTIL
;
A
#
# COMPACT_ATOMS: atom_id res chain seq x y z
N MET A 1 -42.85 7.95 -52.71
CA MET A 1 -42.42 8.52 -51.41
C MET A 1 -41.56 7.50 -50.73
N SER A 2 -40.25 7.72 -50.78
CA SER A 2 -39.26 6.79 -50.26
C SER A 2 -38.97 7.16 -48.81
N VAL A 3 -39.14 6.21 -47.91
CA VAL A 3 -38.77 6.34 -46.50
C VAL A 3 -37.34 5.83 -46.34
N THR A 4 -36.42 6.71 -45.99
CA THR A 4 -35.02 6.38 -45.74
C THR A 4 -34.87 5.85 -44.33
N GLU A 5 -34.53 4.58 -44.18
CA GLU A 5 -34.15 3.94 -42.90
C GLU A 5 -32.76 4.42 -42.49
N ILE A 6 -32.70 5.05 -41.30
CA ILE A 6 -31.43 5.44 -40.67
C ILE A 6 -30.98 4.27 -39.81
N SER A 7 -29.95 3.58 -40.27
CA SER A 7 -29.27 2.51 -39.55
C SER A 7 -28.40 3.10 -38.44
N SER A 8 -28.69 2.74 -37.20
CA SER A 8 -27.86 3.08 -36.03
C SER A 8 -26.58 2.22 -36.02
N PRO A 9 -25.42 2.79 -35.70
CA PRO A 9 -24.20 1.98 -35.56
C PRO A 9 -24.23 1.28 -34.19
N SER A 10 -24.07 -0.03 -34.25
CA SER A 10 -23.88 -0.89 -33.08
C SER A 10 -22.60 -0.53 -32.35
N GLU A 11 -22.73 -0.14 -31.09
CA GLU A 11 -21.59 0.03 -30.19
C GLU A 11 -21.05 -1.35 -29.80
N GLU A 12 -19.89 -1.70 -30.33
CA GLU A 12 -19.12 -2.87 -29.86
C GLU A 12 -18.59 -2.62 -28.44
N PRO A 13 -18.69 -3.59 -27.51
CA PRO A 13 -18.13 -3.45 -26.18
C PRO A 13 -16.58 -3.42 -26.26
N ARG A 14 -16.00 -2.30 -25.84
CA ARG A 14 -14.55 -2.14 -25.69
C ARG A 14 -14.01 -3.21 -24.75
N THR A 15 -13.42 -4.25 -25.30
CA THR A 15 -12.66 -5.25 -24.57
C THR A 15 -11.51 -4.59 -23.82
N ARG A 16 -11.64 -4.54 -22.51
CA ARG A 16 -10.59 -4.10 -21.59
C ARG A 16 -9.40 -5.03 -21.75
N LYS A 17 -8.34 -4.55 -22.43
CA LYS A 17 -7.08 -5.27 -22.58
C LYS A 17 -6.61 -5.75 -21.22
N LYS A 18 -6.63 -7.07 -21.00
CA LYS A 18 -5.93 -7.72 -19.89
C LYS A 18 -4.46 -7.30 -20.00
N ARG A 19 -3.97 -6.58 -19.00
CA ARG A 19 -2.55 -6.32 -18.85
C ARG A 19 -1.86 -7.67 -18.80
N ALA A 20 -1.08 -7.98 -19.81
CA ALA A 20 -0.26 -9.18 -19.86
C ALA A 20 0.71 -9.13 -18.67
N THR A 21 0.69 -10.19 -17.87
CA THR A 21 1.72 -10.46 -16.87
C THR A 21 3.04 -10.64 -17.63
N PRO A 22 4.13 -9.97 -17.28
CA PRO A 22 5.42 -10.25 -17.88
C PRO A 22 5.81 -11.69 -17.53
N GLN A 23 5.79 -12.58 -18.48
CA GLN A 23 6.47 -13.86 -18.38
C GLN A 23 7.96 -13.60 -18.62
N GLY A 24 8.70 -13.47 -17.52
CA GLY A 24 10.16 -13.51 -17.54
C GLY A 24 10.62 -14.87 -17.02
N ASP A 25 11.42 -15.56 -17.80
CA ASP A 25 12.06 -16.84 -17.50
C ASP A 25 13.14 -16.71 -16.41
N ASN A 26 12.76 -16.31 -15.20
CA ASN A 26 13.68 -16.37 -14.07
C ASN A 26 13.02 -17.12 -12.91
N ALA A 27 13.61 -18.25 -12.55
CA ALA A 27 13.22 -19.10 -11.41
C ALA A 27 13.26 -18.38 -10.03
N ILE A 28 13.40 -17.06 -10.03
CA ILE A 28 13.50 -16.17 -8.86
C ILE A 28 12.30 -15.20 -8.77
N ASP A 29 11.39 -15.23 -9.73
CA ASP A 29 10.21 -14.36 -9.68
C ASP A 29 9.26 -14.81 -8.58
N ALA A 30 8.83 -13.83 -7.75
CA ALA A 30 7.91 -14.08 -6.65
C ALA A 30 6.61 -14.74 -7.15
N GLN A 31 6.29 -15.91 -6.60
CA GLN A 31 5.11 -16.68 -7.01
C GLN A 31 3.85 -16.18 -6.30
N TRP A 32 2.81 -15.90 -7.09
CA TRP A 32 1.51 -15.55 -6.55
C TRP A 32 0.95 -16.65 -5.64
N SER A 33 0.33 -16.25 -4.52
CA SER A 33 -0.24 -17.16 -3.53
C SER A 33 -1.74 -16.87 -3.30
N PRO A 34 -2.59 -17.90 -3.29
CA PRO A 34 -4.00 -17.74 -2.98
C PRO A 34 -4.20 -17.37 -1.50
N THR A 35 -5.33 -16.70 -1.19
CA THR A 35 -5.64 -16.20 0.16
C THR A 35 -5.57 -17.27 1.25
N LYS A 36 -5.99 -18.51 0.93
CA LYS A 36 -5.98 -19.65 1.87
C LYS A 36 -4.58 -20.04 2.37
N ASP A 37 -3.54 -19.73 1.60
CA ASP A 37 -2.14 -20.05 1.92
C ASP A 37 -1.41 -18.87 2.57
N LEU A 38 -2.12 -17.77 2.83
CA LEU A 38 -1.58 -16.55 3.39
C LEU A 38 -1.97 -16.38 4.86
N PRO A 39 -1.15 -15.69 5.66
CA PRO A 39 -1.50 -15.38 7.06
C PRO A 39 -2.68 -14.41 7.14
N ASP A 40 -3.23 -14.20 8.34
CA ASP A 40 -4.31 -13.26 8.59
C ASP A 40 -3.97 -11.85 8.09
N ALA A 41 -4.78 -11.34 7.16
CA ALA A 41 -4.56 -10.07 6.50
C ALA A 41 -4.79 -8.87 7.44
N SER A 42 -5.74 -8.98 8.38
CA SER A 42 -6.03 -7.92 9.34
C SER A 42 -4.86 -7.72 10.29
N LEU A 43 -4.32 -8.83 10.80
CA LEU A 43 -3.15 -8.80 11.68
C LEU A 43 -1.92 -8.27 10.94
N PHE A 44 -1.72 -8.71 9.68
CA PHE A 44 -0.63 -8.20 8.87
C PHE A 44 -0.78 -6.69 8.60
N ALA A 45 -1.97 -6.21 8.23
CA ALA A 45 -2.23 -4.80 7.96
C ALA A 45 -1.95 -3.92 9.19
N LEU A 46 -2.37 -4.35 10.40
CA LEU A 46 -2.08 -3.65 11.66
C LEU A 46 -0.57 -3.60 11.93
N ASN A 47 0.10 -4.76 11.90
CA ASN A 47 1.54 -4.85 12.18
C ASN A 47 2.38 -4.07 11.15
N PHE A 48 2.02 -4.15 9.88
CA PHE A 48 2.69 -3.40 8.82
C PHE A 48 2.49 -1.88 9.00
N THR A 49 1.25 -1.43 9.24
CA THR A 49 0.95 -0.02 9.48
C THR A 49 1.71 0.54 10.67
N GLN A 50 1.78 -0.20 11.78
CA GLN A 50 2.58 0.18 12.94
C GLN A 50 4.03 0.45 12.56
N ARG A 51 4.67 -0.49 11.88
CA ARG A 51 6.08 -0.40 11.50
C ARG A 51 6.35 0.64 10.42
N ALA A 52 5.43 0.78 9.45
CA ALA A 52 5.53 1.80 8.42
C ALA A 52 5.44 3.22 9.02
N LEU A 53 4.59 3.44 10.00
CA LEU A 53 4.52 4.72 10.74
C LEU A 53 5.79 4.97 11.55
N GLU A 54 6.32 3.95 12.23
CA GLU A 54 7.59 4.06 12.94
C GLU A 54 8.74 4.47 12.01
N VAL A 55 8.78 3.92 10.79
CA VAL A 55 9.74 4.32 9.74
C VAL A 55 9.51 5.77 9.33
N LEU A 56 8.28 6.15 9.01
CA LEU A 56 7.95 7.51 8.58
C LEU A 56 8.21 8.55 9.68
N TYR A 57 8.11 8.17 10.94
CA TYR A 57 8.41 9.04 12.07
C TYR A 57 9.87 8.97 12.54
N GLY A 58 10.67 8.09 11.94
CA GLY A 58 12.12 8.01 12.14
C GLY A 58 12.53 7.22 13.38
N SER A 59 11.64 6.41 13.96
CA SER A 59 11.94 5.50 15.07
C SER A 59 12.36 4.10 14.63
N ARG A 60 12.30 3.81 13.32
CA ARG A 60 12.66 2.53 12.72
C ARG A 60 13.37 2.74 11.38
N ASP A 61 14.31 1.87 11.06
CA ASP A 61 14.97 1.84 9.75
C ASP A 61 14.04 1.24 8.68
N LEU A 62 13.97 1.88 7.51
CA LEU A 62 13.19 1.41 6.36
C LEU A 62 13.62 0.02 5.89
N ALA A 63 14.90 -0.31 5.96
CA ALA A 63 15.42 -1.62 5.57
C ALA A 63 14.76 -2.80 6.32
N GLN A 64 14.26 -2.57 7.54
CA GLN A 64 13.60 -3.60 8.33
C GLN A 64 12.25 -4.06 7.78
N ILE A 65 11.60 -3.26 6.94
CA ILE A 65 10.32 -3.59 6.31
C ILE A 65 10.44 -3.87 4.82
N ALA A 66 11.65 -3.84 4.25
CA ALA A 66 11.90 -4.01 2.81
C ALA A 66 11.24 -5.27 2.23
N ARG A 67 11.28 -6.40 2.95
CA ARG A 67 10.68 -7.68 2.51
C ARG A 67 9.15 -7.70 2.45
N TRP A 68 8.49 -6.71 3.05
CA TRP A 68 7.01 -6.63 3.12
C TRP A 68 6.41 -5.64 2.14
N VAL A 69 7.23 -4.97 1.36
CA VAL A 69 6.81 -3.96 0.38
C VAL A 69 7.35 -4.31 -0.99
N THR A 70 6.72 -3.77 -2.02
CA THR A 70 7.29 -3.75 -3.37
C THR A 70 8.31 -2.63 -3.50
N ASP A 71 9.15 -2.68 -4.53
CA ASP A 71 10.16 -1.66 -4.79
C ASP A 71 9.56 -0.26 -4.93
N ASP A 72 8.41 -0.13 -5.59
CA ASP A 72 7.70 1.14 -5.74
C ASP A 72 7.28 1.73 -4.38
N VAL A 73 6.74 0.90 -3.49
CA VAL A 73 6.36 1.32 -2.13
C VAL A 73 7.60 1.66 -1.31
N TYR A 74 8.66 0.86 -1.44
CA TYR A 74 9.93 1.13 -0.76
C TYR A 74 10.51 2.49 -1.16
N GLN A 75 10.61 2.76 -2.45
CA GLN A 75 11.13 4.03 -2.98
C GLN A 75 10.24 5.22 -2.56
N ALA A 76 8.92 5.07 -2.61
CA ALA A 76 8.00 6.11 -2.14
C ALA A 76 8.15 6.41 -0.64
N MET A 77 8.36 5.39 0.18
CA MET A 77 8.63 5.56 1.61
C MET A 77 10.01 6.19 1.85
N GLN A 78 11.03 5.76 1.12
CA GLN A 78 12.38 6.34 1.19
C GLN A 78 12.35 7.84 0.92
N ALA A 79 11.67 8.28 -0.14
CA ALA A 79 11.54 9.69 -0.46
C ALA A 79 10.88 10.50 0.68
N LYS A 80 9.88 9.93 1.35
CA LYS A 80 9.22 10.56 2.52
C LYS A 80 10.15 10.64 3.74
N VAL A 81 10.92 9.59 3.99
CA VAL A 81 11.92 9.56 5.09
C VAL A 81 13.01 10.62 4.85
N GLU A 82 13.53 10.70 3.63
CA GLU A 82 14.53 11.70 3.26
C GLU A 82 14.00 13.13 3.37
N ALA A 83 12.77 13.38 2.89
CA ALA A 83 12.11 14.68 3.02
C ALA A 83 11.93 15.07 4.49
N ARG A 84 11.53 14.12 5.35
CA ARG A 84 11.44 14.34 6.79
C ARG A 84 12.81 14.66 7.40
N THR A 85 13.84 13.90 7.07
CA THR A 85 15.20 14.10 7.58
C THR A 85 15.71 15.49 7.23
N ARG A 86 15.52 15.92 5.96
CA ARG A 86 15.86 17.29 5.54
C ARG A 86 15.11 18.35 6.34
N LYS A 87 13.80 18.17 6.53
CA LYS A 87 12.99 19.10 7.33
C LYS A 87 13.45 19.15 8.77
N MET A 88 13.74 18.00 9.37
CA MET A 88 14.20 17.90 10.76
C MET A 88 15.59 18.53 10.95
N SER A 89 16.49 18.45 9.95
CA SER A 89 17.82 19.07 10.03
C SER A 89 17.78 20.59 10.09
N LEU A 90 16.71 21.21 9.59
CA LEU A 90 16.50 22.66 9.64
C LEU A 90 15.97 23.17 10.99
N LEU A 91 15.53 22.27 11.87
CA LEU A 91 15.00 22.63 13.18
C LEU A 91 16.15 22.72 14.22
N PRO A 92 16.03 23.63 15.21
CA PRO A 92 16.94 23.66 16.36
C PRO A 92 16.97 22.32 17.10
N THR A 93 18.11 21.99 17.71
CA THR A 93 18.31 20.68 18.36
C THR A 93 17.35 20.44 19.53
N ASP A 94 17.04 21.47 20.30
CA ASP A 94 16.11 21.44 21.42
C ASP A 94 14.66 21.16 20.97
N VAL A 95 14.29 21.65 19.80
CA VAL A 95 12.96 21.37 19.18
C VAL A 95 12.90 19.94 18.66
N ARG A 96 13.99 19.45 18.01
CA ARG A 96 14.03 18.07 17.49
C ARG A 96 13.81 17.03 18.56
N GLY A 97 14.41 17.21 19.73
CA GLY A 97 14.28 16.27 20.86
C GLY A 97 12.88 16.22 21.49
N ARG A 98 12.04 17.23 21.25
CA ARG A 98 10.66 17.31 21.79
C ARG A 98 9.59 16.74 20.86
N ILE A 99 9.94 16.44 19.61
CA ILE A 99 8.97 15.88 18.64
C ILE A 99 8.83 14.39 18.89
N ALA A 100 7.94 14.03 19.81
CA ALA A 100 7.51 12.65 20.01
C ALA A 100 6.27 12.38 19.16
N HIS A 101 6.33 11.35 18.32
CA HIS A 101 5.19 10.88 17.54
C HIS A 101 4.49 9.76 18.30
N HIS A 102 3.44 10.13 19.06
CA HIS A 102 2.55 9.17 19.69
C HIS A 102 1.36 8.88 18.78
N PHE A 103 1.15 7.62 18.44
CA PHE A 103 -0.03 7.16 17.72
C PHE A 103 -0.46 5.79 18.23
N THR A 104 -1.74 5.49 18.06
CA THR A 104 -2.30 4.17 18.30
C THR A 104 -3.12 3.73 17.10
N LEU A 105 -3.15 2.43 16.85
CA LEU A 105 -4.01 1.84 15.83
C LEU A 105 -5.27 1.33 16.51
N SER A 106 -6.45 1.67 15.99
CA SER A 106 -7.70 1.37 16.69
C SER A 106 -8.64 0.45 15.92
N HIS A 107 -8.65 0.47 14.62
CA HIS A 107 -9.58 -0.30 13.81
C HIS A 107 -8.97 -0.64 12.46
N VAL A 108 -9.28 -1.84 11.96
CA VAL A 108 -8.92 -2.27 10.62
C VAL A 108 -10.16 -2.74 9.88
N THR A 109 -10.35 -2.25 8.66
CA THR A 109 -11.39 -2.71 7.73
C THR A 109 -10.70 -3.42 6.58
N ILE A 110 -11.20 -4.60 6.20
CA ILE A 110 -10.63 -5.44 5.15
C ILE A 110 -11.67 -5.63 4.04
N GLY A 111 -11.22 -5.43 2.80
CA GLY A 111 -11.93 -5.81 1.59
C GLY A 111 -11.11 -6.83 0.79
N ASN A 112 -11.78 -7.79 0.16
CA ASN A 112 -11.15 -8.83 -0.66
C ASN A 112 -11.63 -8.66 -2.11
N PRO A 113 -11.01 -7.78 -2.91
CA PRO A 113 -11.46 -7.52 -4.27
C PRO A 113 -11.25 -8.71 -5.21
N ARG A 114 -10.29 -9.57 -4.92
CA ARG A 114 -10.04 -10.84 -5.62
C ARG A 114 -9.17 -11.76 -4.77
N GLU A 115 -9.05 -13.01 -5.21
CA GLU A 115 -8.18 -14.02 -4.58
C GLU A 115 -6.73 -13.52 -4.48
N GLY A 116 -6.09 -13.72 -3.33
CA GLY A 116 -4.71 -13.29 -3.07
C GLY A 116 -4.49 -11.77 -3.01
N VAL A 117 -5.57 -10.97 -2.96
CA VAL A 117 -5.50 -9.50 -2.88
C VAL A 117 -6.42 -8.99 -1.78
N VAL A 118 -5.91 -8.11 -0.95
CA VAL A 118 -6.63 -7.45 0.13
C VAL A 118 -6.45 -5.94 0.04
N GLU A 119 -7.54 -5.21 0.23
CA GLU A 119 -7.53 -3.77 0.49
C GLU A 119 -7.86 -3.56 1.96
N ALA A 120 -7.01 -2.83 2.64
CA ALA A 120 -7.15 -2.58 4.07
C ALA A 120 -7.14 -1.08 4.37
N CYS A 121 -7.96 -0.70 5.33
CA CYS A 121 -7.94 0.64 5.91
C CYS A 121 -7.73 0.50 7.42
N VAL A 122 -6.69 1.14 7.93
CA VAL A 122 -6.34 1.14 9.36
C VAL A 122 -6.50 2.53 9.93
N VAL A 123 -7.29 2.66 11.00
CA VAL A 123 -7.48 3.94 11.69
C VAL A 123 -6.29 4.22 12.61
N VAL A 124 -5.65 5.35 12.39
CA VAL A 124 -4.48 5.83 13.13
C VAL A 124 -4.88 7.03 13.99
N ARG A 125 -4.81 6.88 15.29
CA ARG A 125 -5.08 7.96 16.25
C ARG A 125 -3.76 8.62 16.67
N GLY A 126 -3.54 9.83 16.23
CA GLY A 126 -2.43 10.67 16.69
C GLY A 126 -2.84 11.58 17.84
N ALA A 127 -1.89 12.35 18.39
CA ALA A 127 -2.14 13.27 19.49
C ALA A 127 -3.17 14.38 19.16
N HIS A 128 -3.19 14.86 17.92
CA HIS A 128 -4.00 16.01 17.51
C HIS A 128 -5.06 15.70 16.43
N ARG A 129 -4.93 14.56 15.75
CA ARG A 129 -5.85 14.18 14.67
C ARG A 129 -5.93 12.67 14.47
N ILE A 130 -7.06 12.25 13.92
CA ILE A 130 -7.26 10.89 13.44
C ILE A 130 -6.95 10.89 11.93
N ARG A 131 -6.28 9.85 11.48
CA ARG A 131 -5.95 9.59 10.07
C ARG A 131 -6.35 8.18 9.69
N ALA A 132 -6.29 7.87 8.41
CA ALA A 132 -6.43 6.52 7.91
C ALA A 132 -5.18 6.11 7.12
N ALA A 133 -4.72 4.89 7.33
CA ALA A 133 -3.74 4.25 6.48
C ALA A 133 -4.48 3.35 5.50
N ALA A 134 -4.35 3.63 4.21
CA ALA A 134 -4.90 2.79 3.15
C ALA A 134 -3.79 1.91 2.58
N LEU A 135 -4.06 0.60 2.48
CA LEU A 135 -3.13 -0.41 2.02
C LEU A 135 -3.76 -1.27 0.94
N ARG A 136 -2.95 -1.69 -0.02
CA ARG A 136 -3.24 -2.83 -0.87
C ARG A 136 -2.18 -3.88 -0.63
N LEU A 137 -2.62 -5.08 -0.31
CA LEU A 137 -1.78 -6.25 -0.02
C LEU A 137 -1.98 -7.28 -1.12
N GLU A 138 -0.90 -7.86 -1.59
CA GLU A 138 -0.93 -8.97 -2.55
C GLU A 138 -0.08 -10.13 -2.03
N GLY A 139 -0.56 -11.35 -2.24
CA GLY A 139 0.09 -12.57 -1.78
C GLY A 139 1.15 -13.05 -2.76
N TYR A 140 2.41 -13.12 -2.30
CA TYR A 140 3.53 -13.69 -3.04
C TYR A 140 4.37 -14.57 -2.11
N ASP A 141 4.78 -15.73 -2.56
CA ASP A 141 5.61 -16.68 -1.80
C ASP A 141 5.05 -16.97 -0.40
N ARG A 142 3.72 -17.16 -0.32
CA ARG A 142 2.95 -17.38 0.92
C ARG A 142 3.07 -16.23 1.93
N ARG A 143 3.32 -15.02 1.47
CA ARG A 143 3.45 -13.82 2.31
C ARG A 143 2.68 -12.66 1.70
N TRP A 144 2.17 -11.80 2.55
CA TRP A 144 1.65 -10.52 2.11
C TRP A 144 2.78 -9.56 1.79
N ARG A 145 2.62 -8.82 0.69
CA ARG A 145 3.41 -7.64 0.36
C ARG A 145 2.50 -6.45 0.15
N ALA A 146 2.87 -5.31 0.69
CA ALA A 146 2.17 -4.06 0.41
C ALA A 146 2.59 -3.56 -0.98
N THR A 147 1.62 -3.51 -1.90
CA THR A 147 1.76 -2.97 -3.26
C THR A 147 1.27 -1.53 -3.36
N SER A 148 0.62 -1.04 -2.31
CA SER A 148 0.27 0.38 -2.12
C SER A 148 0.18 0.67 -0.63
N PHE A 149 0.65 1.85 -0.23
CA PHE A 149 0.55 2.37 1.13
C PHE A 149 0.44 3.89 1.13
N THR A 150 -0.61 4.41 1.74
CA THR A 150 -0.87 5.86 1.83
C THR A 150 -1.47 6.22 3.19
N ILE A 151 -1.03 7.33 3.75
CA ILE A 151 -1.65 7.95 4.94
C ILE A 151 -2.51 9.13 4.49
N LEU A 152 -3.77 9.07 4.85
CA LEU A 152 -4.81 10.08 4.54
C LEU A 152 -5.03 11.02 5.69
#